data_aa28642c48b031eebec033b3c73a4fac
#
_entry.id   aa28642c48b031eebec033b3c73a4fac
#
_cell.length_a   1.000
_cell.length_b   1.000
_cell.length_c   1.000
_cell.angle_alpha   90.00
_cell.angle_beta   90.00
_cell.angle_gamma   90.00
#
_symmetry.space_group_name_H-M   'P 1'
#
loop_
_entity.id
_entity.type
_entity.pdbx_description
1 polymer ?
#
loop_
_entity_poly.entity_id
_entity_poly.type
_entity_poly.pdbx_seq_one_letter_code
_entity_poly.pdbx_strand_id
1 'polypeptide(L)' 'MPFVNLHDHMNPNRVVPLVAEEISGVTPFASGSTVYHKGCDQVICVHETPEEVEALVNEALGR' A
#
# COMPACT_ATOMS: atom_id res chain seq x y z
N MET A 1 -13.32 -0.29 9.81
CA MET A 1 -11.92 -0.73 9.68
C MET A 1 -11.13 0.32 8.91
N PRO A 2 -9.90 0.61 9.30
CA PRO A 2 -9.09 1.60 8.60
C PRO A 2 -8.59 1.07 7.25
N PHE A 3 -8.91 1.79 6.20
CA PHE A 3 -8.44 1.48 4.85
C PHE A 3 -7.41 2.49 4.39
N VAL A 4 -6.49 2.02 3.56
CA VAL A 4 -5.52 2.87 2.88
C VAL A 4 -5.84 2.79 1.40
N ASN A 5 -6.06 3.94 0.77
CA ASN A 5 -6.32 4.00 -0.67
C ASN A 5 -5.02 4.29 -1.40
N LEU A 6 -4.53 3.29 -2.10
CA LEU A 6 -3.31 3.40 -2.90
C LEU A 6 -3.69 3.39 -4.38
N HIS A 7 -2.73 3.68 -5.23
CA HIS A 7 -2.96 3.72 -6.67
C HIS A 7 -2.11 2.65 -7.34
N ASP A 8 -2.71 1.96 -8.31
CA ASP A 8 -2.04 0.90 -9.04
C ASP A 8 -0.79 1.45 -9.76
N HIS A 9 0.32 0.73 -9.68
CA HIS A 9 1.57 1.15 -10.32
C HIS A 9 1.42 1.25 -11.84
N MET A 10 0.72 0.31 -12.45
CA MET A 10 0.53 0.27 -13.90
C MET A 10 -0.54 1.24 -14.38
N ASN A 11 -1.52 1.54 -13.52
CA ASN A 11 -2.62 2.44 -13.85
C ASN A 11 -2.92 3.33 -12.65
N PRO A 12 -2.26 4.52 -12.55
CA PRO A 12 -2.43 5.39 -11.39
C PRO A 12 -3.86 5.91 -11.17
N ASN A 13 -4.72 5.80 -12.18
CA ASN A 13 -6.12 6.18 -12.03
C ASN A 13 -6.96 5.14 -11.29
N ARG A 14 -6.40 3.95 -11.11
CA ARG A 14 -7.09 2.87 -10.41
C ARG A 14 -6.74 2.90 -8.94
N VAL A 15 -7.75 3.04 -8.09
CA VAL A 15 -7.58 3.02 -6.64
C VAL A 15 -7.57 1.58 -6.14
N VAL A 16 -6.60 1.26 -5.29
CA VAL A 16 -6.48 -0.05 -4.66
C VAL A 16 -6.68 0.13 -3.15
N PRO A 17 -7.87 -0.16 -2.62
CA PRO A 17 -8.10 -0.04 -1.18
C PRO A 17 -7.54 -1.27 -0.46
N LEU A 18 -6.78 -1.03 0.61
CA LEU A 18 -6.19 -2.07 1.43
C LEU A 18 -6.49 -1.80 2.89
N VAL A 19 -6.63 -2.85 3.67
CA VAL A 19 -6.82 -2.72 5.12
C VAL A 19 -5.45 -2.44 5.73
N ALA A 20 -5.32 -1.30 6.41
CA ALA A 20 -4.03 -0.86 6.95
C ALA A 20 -3.41 -1.89 7.90
N GLU A 21 -4.23 -2.53 8.73
CA GLU A 21 -3.77 -3.53 9.69
C GLU A 21 -3.25 -4.81 9.02
N GLU A 22 -3.65 -5.05 7.78
CA GLU A 22 -3.26 -6.25 7.05
C GLU A 22 -2.00 -6.06 6.20
N ILE A 23 -1.48 -4.85 6.14
CA ILE A 23 -0.23 -4.59 5.43
C ILE A 23 0.93 -5.06 6.28
N SER A 24 1.64 -6.09 5.82
CA SER A 24 2.74 -6.69 6.56
C SER A 24 4.11 -6.11 6.22
N GLY A 25 4.24 -5.49 5.07
CA GLY A 25 5.51 -4.89 4.68
C GLY A 25 5.40 -4.10 3.39
N VAL A 26 6.37 -3.21 3.19
CA VAL A 26 6.46 -2.38 1.98
C VAL A 26 7.92 -2.31 1.58
N THR A 27 8.20 -2.56 0.29
CA THR A 27 9.56 -2.45 -0.24
C THR A 27 9.56 -1.56 -1.48
N PRO A 28 10.69 -0.89 -1.79
CA PRO A 28 10.78 -0.07 -3.00
C PRO A 28 10.65 -0.93 -4.27
N PHE A 29 9.95 -0.41 -5.25
CA PHE A 29 9.82 -1.06 -6.55
C PHE A 29 9.73 0.00 -7.63
N ALA A 30 10.76 0.09 -8.49
CA ALA A 30 10.84 1.12 -9.52
C ALA A 30 10.59 2.51 -8.93
N SER A 31 9.59 3.26 -9.41
CA SER A 31 9.23 4.57 -8.87
C SER A 31 8.17 4.51 -7.79
N GLY A 32 7.69 3.32 -7.46
CA GLY A 32 6.64 3.11 -6.46
C GLY A 32 7.06 2.13 -5.39
N SER A 33 6.13 1.27 -4.98
CA SER A 33 6.35 0.30 -3.91
C SER A 33 5.71 -1.04 -4.21
N THR A 34 6.25 -2.09 -3.60
CA THR A 34 5.61 -3.39 -3.51
C THR A 34 5.07 -3.54 -2.10
N VAL A 35 3.77 -3.79 -1.99
CA VAL A 35 3.09 -3.94 -0.71
C VAL A 35 2.80 -5.42 -0.46
N TYR A 36 3.18 -5.89 0.72
CA TYR A 36 2.87 -7.25 1.17
C TYR A 36 1.65 -7.21 2.08
N HIS A 37 0.60 -7.92 1.69
CA HIS A 37 -0.67 -7.94 2.40
C HIS A 37 -0.89 -9.32 2.99
N LYS A 38 -1.29 -9.38 4.26
CA LYS A 38 -1.57 -10.64 4.94
C LYS A 38 -2.74 -11.37 4.27
N GLY A 39 -2.63 -12.67 4.15
CA GLY A 39 -3.67 -13.47 3.55
C GLY A 39 -3.66 -13.48 2.02
N CYS A 40 -2.76 -12.74 1.40
CA CYS A 40 -2.59 -12.73 -0.05
C CYS A 40 -1.27 -13.41 -0.42
N ASP A 41 -1.32 -14.32 -1.37
CA ASP A 41 -0.13 -14.98 -1.87
C ASP A 41 0.63 -14.11 -2.87
N GLN A 42 0.00 -13.07 -3.36
CA GLN A 42 0.59 -12.18 -4.35
C GLN A 42 0.88 -10.82 -3.74
N VAL A 43 1.95 -10.19 -4.24
CA VAL A 43 2.30 -8.83 -3.84
C VAL A 43 1.52 -7.83 -4.69
N ILE A 44 1.33 -6.64 -4.15
CA ILE A 44 0.60 -5.57 -4.82
C ILE A 44 1.59 -4.45 -5.12
N CYS A 45 1.72 -4.09 -6.39
CA CYS A 45 2.58 -2.99 -6.81
C CYS A 45 1.76 -1.72 -6.89
N VAL A 46 2.20 -0.67 -6.19
CA VAL A 46 1.49 0.60 -6.13
C VAL A 46 2.38 1.74 -6.60
N HIS A 47 1.74 2.86 -6.94
CA HIS A 47 2.43 4.04 -7.45
C HIS A 47 3.10 4.85 -6.32
N GLU A 48 2.57 4.79 -5.12
CA GLU A 48 3.10 5.50 -3.96
C GLU A 48 4.47 4.96 -3.55
N THR A 49 5.35 5.86 -3.07
CA THR A 49 6.65 5.43 -2.54
C THR A 49 6.47 4.71 -1.21
N PRO A 50 7.49 3.92 -0.77
CA PRO A 50 7.38 3.24 0.53
C PRO A 50 7.12 4.22 1.69
N GLU A 51 7.72 5.40 1.63
CA GLU A 51 7.51 6.42 2.66
C GLU A 51 6.08 6.93 2.67
N GLU A 52 5.49 7.13 1.49
CA GLU A 52 4.10 7.55 1.38
C GLU A 52 3.15 6.47 1.90
N VAL A 53 3.42 5.21 1.57
CA VAL A 53 2.60 4.10 2.05
C VAL A 53 2.66 4.01 3.57
N GLU A 54 3.84 4.12 4.15
CA GLU A 54 4.00 4.08 5.61
C GLU A 54 3.27 5.25 6.28
N ALA A 55 3.36 6.44 5.71
CA ALA A 55 2.67 7.61 6.25
C ALA A 55 1.15 7.41 6.24
N LEU A 56 0.62 6.88 5.14
CA LEU A 56 -0.81 6.61 5.03
C LEU A 56 -1.27 5.53 5.99
N VAL A 57 -0.47 4.48 6.17
CA VAL A 57 -0.77 3.41 7.12
C VAL A 57 -0.78 3.96 8.55
N ASN A 58 0.22 4.75 8.91
CA ASN A 58 0.30 5.34 10.25
C ASN A 58 -0.87 6.27 10.52
N GLU A 59 -1.25 7.07 9.54
CA GLU A 59 -2.41 7.94 9.65
C GLU A 59 -3.70 7.14 9.84
N ALA A 60 -3.88 6.08 9.06
CA ALA A 60 -5.07 5.24 9.14
C ALA A 60 -5.16 4.52 10.49
N LEU A 61 -4.02 4.14 11.07
CA LEU A 61 -3.97 3.45 12.36
C LEU A 61 -3.91 4.42 13.56
N GLY A 62 -3.88 5.71 13.32
CA GLY A 62 -3.84 6.70 14.37
C GLY A 62 -2.50 6.84 15.07
N ARG A 63 -1.44 6.56 14.37
CA ARG A 63 -0.09 6.64 14.92
C ARG A 63 0.58 7.98 14.64
#